data_561c83f91a752d44d778a21c074d015c
#
_entry.id   561c83f91a752d44d778a21c074d015c
#
_cell.length_a   1.000
_cell.length_b   1.000
_cell.length_c   1.000
_cell.angle_alpha   90.00
_cell.angle_beta   90.00
_cell.angle_gamma   90.00
#
_symmetry.space_group_name_H-M   'P 1'
#
loop_
_entity.id
_entity.type
_entity.pdbx_description
1 polymer ?
#
loop_
_entity_poly.entity_id
_entity_poly.type
_entity_poly.pdbx_seq_one_letter_code
_entity_poly.pdbx_strand_id
1 'polypeptide(L)'
;AAEKIALLEPHASNFRRDDLFVELAKAYNQNFQPEKALQLLLSHVFVACEGGEHAIADQYMYAWFQLGMAKKAAGDWAGCYELLEKALTLPKSLGSGIWNRCKYVPYQFHMAECLEHMGKKEDAQSIYRMILDIEVEFFSNMHLRELPYYQALCAEALGLQQKAWNIMARAKRDWSFNLDRKDNGFFSTTPFFISFAQDPAIA
;
A
#
# COMPACT_ATOMS: atom_id res chain seq x y z
N ALA A 1 12.99 -11.08 -8.00
CA ALA A 1 11.64 -11.70 -7.98
C ALA A 1 11.63 -13.03 -8.75
N ALA A 2 12.06 -13.06 -10.02
CA ALA A 2 11.99 -14.28 -10.86
C ALA A 2 12.70 -15.50 -10.25
N GLU A 3 13.91 -15.34 -9.70
CA GLU A 3 14.64 -16.41 -9.02
C GLU A 3 13.89 -16.96 -7.81
N LYS A 4 13.26 -16.07 -7.02
CA LYS A 4 12.44 -16.47 -5.87
C LYS A 4 11.21 -17.27 -6.33
N ILE A 5 10.56 -16.88 -7.42
CA ILE A 5 9.46 -17.63 -8.02
C ILE A 5 9.94 -19.01 -8.44
N ALA A 6 11.02 -19.10 -9.20
CA ALA A 6 11.57 -20.37 -9.65
C ALA A 6 11.93 -21.34 -8.49
N LEU A 7 12.33 -20.77 -7.34
CA LEU A 7 12.65 -21.55 -6.15
C LEU A 7 11.39 -22.03 -5.39
N LEU A 8 10.40 -21.15 -5.22
CA LEU A 8 9.25 -21.41 -4.33
C LEU A 8 8.05 -22.03 -5.04
N GLU A 9 7.74 -21.63 -6.27
CA GLU A 9 6.52 -22.04 -7.00
C GLU A 9 6.39 -23.57 -7.15
N PRO A 10 7.48 -24.35 -7.45
CA PRO A 10 7.38 -25.80 -7.55
C PRO A 10 6.97 -26.50 -6.25
N HIS A 11 7.13 -25.84 -5.13
CA HIS A 11 6.86 -26.38 -3.79
C HIS A 11 5.60 -25.80 -3.15
N ALA A 12 4.87 -24.91 -3.82
CA ALA A 12 3.75 -24.16 -3.25
C ALA A 12 2.63 -25.06 -2.69
N SER A 13 2.37 -26.21 -3.32
CA SER A 13 1.39 -27.20 -2.85
C SER A 13 1.76 -27.85 -1.49
N ASN A 14 3.03 -27.79 -1.12
CA ASN A 14 3.57 -28.39 0.10
C ASN A 14 3.82 -27.35 1.22
N PHE A 15 3.50 -26.08 1.00
CA PHE A 15 3.68 -25.06 2.03
C PHE A 15 2.87 -25.39 3.27
N ARG A 16 3.50 -25.26 4.45
CA ARG A 16 2.91 -25.44 5.77
C ARG A 16 3.03 -24.19 6.64
N ARG A 17 3.71 -23.15 6.15
CA ARG A 17 4.03 -21.92 6.85
C ARG A 17 3.48 -20.75 6.06
N ASP A 18 2.76 -19.85 6.73
CA ASP A 18 2.13 -18.69 6.14
C ASP A 18 3.14 -17.72 5.48
N ASP A 19 4.33 -17.58 6.06
CA ASP A 19 5.38 -16.73 5.52
C ASP A 19 5.86 -17.15 4.11
N LEU A 20 5.84 -18.43 3.79
CA LEU A 20 6.19 -18.91 2.44
C LEU A 20 5.14 -18.48 1.40
N PHE A 21 3.86 -18.50 1.75
CA PHE A 21 2.80 -17.98 0.89
C PHE A 21 2.99 -16.46 0.64
N VAL A 22 3.29 -15.71 1.70
CA VAL A 22 3.53 -14.26 1.61
C VAL A 22 4.74 -13.96 0.74
N GLU A 23 5.87 -14.66 0.94
CA GLU A 23 7.09 -14.45 0.17
C GLU A 23 6.91 -14.78 -1.32
N LEU A 24 6.14 -15.83 -1.65
CA LEU A 24 5.84 -16.17 -3.03
C LEU A 24 4.86 -15.16 -3.65
N ALA A 25 3.81 -14.75 -2.91
CA ALA A 25 2.87 -13.72 -3.37
C ALA A 25 3.59 -12.38 -3.62
N LYS A 26 4.51 -11.99 -2.73
CA LYS A 26 5.37 -10.81 -2.92
C LYS A 26 6.23 -10.92 -4.18
N ALA A 27 6.81 -12.10 -4.42
CA ALA A 27 7.61 -12.33 -5.61
C ALA A 27 6.76 -12.25 -6.89
N TYR A 28 5.53 -12.79 -6.90
CA TYR A 28 4.60 -12.63 -8.00
C TYR A 28 4.25 -11.16 -8.26
N ASN A 29 3.90 -10.41 -7.22
CA ASN A 29 3.59 -8.99 -7.33
C ASN A 29 4.78 -8.18 -7.89
N GLN A 30 5.99 -8.44 -7.40
CA GLN A 30 7.21 -7.80 -7.88
C GLN A 30 7.58 -8.19 -9.33
N ASN A 31 7.04 -9.30 -9.81
CA ASN A 31 7.22 -9.78 -11.19
C ASN A 31 6.00 -9.49 -12.08
N PHE A 32 5.13 -8.57 -11.67
CA PHE A 32 3.92 -8.17 -12.39
C PHE A 32 2.98 -9.33 -12.74
N GLN A 33 2.80 -10.26 -11.80
CA GLN A 33 1.88 -11.41 -11.89
C GLN A 33 0.82 -11.35 -10.77
N PRO A 34 0.03 -10.28 -10.68
CA PRO A 34 -0.91 -10.07 -9.57
C PRO A 34 -2.01 -11.13 -9.48
N GLU A 35 -2.44 -11.71 -10.61
CA GLU A 35 -3.44 -12.77 -10.63
C GLU A 35 -2.94 -14.03 -9.91
N LYS A 36 -1.66 -14.40 -10.11
CA LYS A 36 -1.05 -15.51 -9.40
C LYS A 36 -0.91 -15.23 -7.90
N ALA A 37 -0.54 -13.99 -7.55
CA ALA A 37 -0.49 -13.57 -6.15
C ALA A 37 -1.86 -13.72 -5.47
N LEU A 38 -2.93 -13.23 -6.11
CA LEU A 38 -4.30 -13.34 -5.61
C LEU A 38 -4.74 -14.80 -5.50
N GLN A 39 -4.51 -15.60 -6.54
CA GLN A 39 -4.87 -17.02 -6.52
C GLN A 39 -4.19 -17.75 -5.36
N LEU A 40 -2.91 -17.49 -5.14
CA LEU A 40 -2.15 -18.09 -4.04
C LEU A 40 -2.71 -17.66 -2.67
N LEU A 41 -2.90 -16.36 -2.45
CA LEU A 41 -3.37 -15.83 -1.18
C LEU A 41 -4.80 -16.28 -0.86
N LEU A 42 -5.68 -16.36 -1.85
CA LEU A 42 -7.07 -16.76 -1.67
C LEU A 42 -7.26 -18.29 -1.54
N SER A 43 -6.24 -19.07 -1.90
CA SER A 43 -6.28 -20.53 -1.77
C SER A 43 -5.97 -21.01 -0.34
N HIS A 44 -5.55 -20.13 0.56
CA HIS A 44 -5.10 -20.48 1.90
C HIS A 44 -5.89 -19.70 2.98
N VAL A 45 -6.02 -20.31 4.16
CA VAL A 45 -6.58 -19.66 5.35
C VAL A 45 -5.43 -19.35 6.28
N PHE A 46 -5.13 -18.07 6.39
CA PHE A 46 -4.04 -17.57 7.22
C PHE A 46 -4.46 -17.45 8.68
N VAL A 47 -3.51 -17.70 9.57
CA VAL A 47 -3.70 -17.51 11.01
C VAL A 47 -3.13 -16.15 11.41
N ALA A 48 -3.91 -15.38 12.18
CA ALA A 48 -3.41 -14.13 12.74
C ALA A 48 -2.16 -14.38 13.58
N CYS A 49 -1.06 -13.72 13.22
CA CYS A 49 0.24 -13.85 13.87
C CYS A 49 0.79 -12.49 14.23
N GLU A 50 1.19 -12.30 15.47
CA GLU A 50 1.82 -11.05 15.91
C GLU A 50 3.13 -10.81 15.17
N GLY A 51 3.29 -9.60 14.63
CA GLY A 51 4.45 -9.20 13.82
C GLY A 51 4.35 -9.52 12.33
N GLY A 52 3.30 -10.22 11.89
CA GLY A 52 3.04 -10.55 10.48
C GLY A 52 1.73 -9.98 9.92
N GLU A 53 0.98 -9.21 10.73
CA GLU A 53 -0.42 -8.84 10.50
C GLU A 53 -0.66 -8.08 9.19
N HIS A 54 0.35 -7.38 8.68
CA HIS A 54 0.20 -6.55 7.48
C HIS A 54 0.68 -7.21 6.21
N ALA A 55 1.64 -8.12 6.31
CA ALA A 55 2.34 -8.65 5.15
C ALA A 55 1.39 -9.32 4.15
N ILE A 56 0.39 -10.06 4.66
CA ILE A 56 -0.60 -10.76 3.84
C ILE A 56 -1.55 -9.75 3.18
N ALA A 57 -2.14 -8.86 4.00
CA ALA A 57 -3.06 -7.83 3.53
C ALA A 57 -2.41 -6.91 2.50
N ASP A 58 -1.16 -6.49 2.75
CA ASP A 58 -0.41 -5.63 1.83
C ASP A 58 -0.21 -6.29 0.45
N GLN A 59 0.11 -7.59 0.41
CA GLN A 59 0.27 -8.29 -0.87
C GLN A 59 -1.05 -8.47 -1.61
N TYR A 60 -2.15 -8.76 -0.90
CA TYR A 60 -3.49 -8.84 -1.47
C TYR A 60 -3.95 -7.50 -2.05
N MET A 61 -3.85 -6.44 -1.26
CA MET A 61 -4.21 -5.09 -1.69
C MET A 61 -3.38 -4.64 -2.90
N TYR A 62 -2.08 -4.88 -2.85
CA TYR A 62 -1.17 -4.46 -3.91
C TYR A 62 -1.42 -5.21 -5.22
N ALA A 63 -1.79 -6.48 -5.17
CA ALA A 63 -2.17 -7.23 -6.36
C ALA A 63 -3.42 -6.64 -7.05
N TRP A 64 -4.48 -6.34 -6.30
CA TRP A 64 -5.65 -5.63 -6.83
C TRP A 64 -5.32 -4.23 -7.34
N PHE A 65 -4.42 -3.53 -6.66
CA PHE A 65 -3.95 -2.21 -7.10
C PHE A 65 -3.30 -2.28 -8.48
N GLN A 66 -2.40 -3.23 -8.72
CA GLN A 66 -1.75 -3.42 -10.02
C GLN A 66 -2.79 -3.65 -11.13
N LEU A 67 -3.77 -4.52 -10.89
CA LEU A 67 -4.86 -4.77 -11.82
C LEU A 67 -5.72 -3.52 -12.07
N GLY A 68 -6.01 -2.76 -11.01
CA GLY A 68 -6.72 -1.48 -11.10
C GLY A 68 -5.94 -0.46 -11.93
N MET A 69 -4.62 -0.35 -11.72
CA MET A 69 -3.79 0.57 -12.49
C MET A 69 -3.70 0.16 -13.97
N ALA A 70 -3.71 -1.12 -14.28
CA ALA A 70 -3.78 -1.60 -15.67
C ALA A 70 -5.12 -1.19 -16.33
N LYS A 71 -6.25 -1.29 -15.61
CA LYS A 71 -7.56 -0.79 -16.06
C LYS A 71 -7.56 0.72 -16.28
N LYS A 72 -6.99 1.47 -15.34
CA LYS A 72 -6.81 2.93 -15.44
C LYS A 72 -6.02 3.31 -16.68
N ALA A 73 -4.90 2.63 -16.94
CA ALA A 73 -4.07 2.86 -18.12
C ALA A 73 -4.79 2.58 -19.44
N ALA A 74 -5.77 1.67 -19.44
CA ALA A 74 -6.63 1.37 -20.56
C ALA A 74 -7.85 2.32 -20.69
N GLY A 75 -8.00 3.30 -19.78
CA GLY A 75 -9.15 4.21 -19.75
C GLY A 75 -10.44 3.60 -19.18
N ASP A 76 -10.36 2.38 -18.64
CA ASP A 76 -11.49 1.70 -17.97
C ASP A 76 -11.60 2.17 -16.50
N TRP A 77 -12.13 3.37 -16.32
CA TRP A 77 -12.26 4.02 -15.03
C TRP A 77 -13.18 3.29 -14.06
N ALA A 78 -14.29 2.74 -14.59
CA ALA A 78 -15.24 1.97 -13.79
C ALA A 78 -14.58 0.66 -13.30
N GLY A 79 -13.94 -0.08 -14.21
CA GLY A 79 -13.23 -1.31 -13.84
C GLY A 79 -12.06 -1.04 -12.87
N CYS A 80 -11.35 0.08 -13.02
CA CYS A 80 -10.33 0.49 -12.05
C CYS A 80 -10.94 0.69 -10.66
N TYR A 81 -12.03 1.46 -10.55
CA TYR A 81 -12.71 1.74 -9.30
C TYR A 81 -13.13 0.44 -8.59
N GLU A 82 -13.79 -0.48 -9.32
CA GLU A 82 -14.21 -1.77 -8.78
C GLU A 82 -13.05 -2.61 -8.23
N LEU A 83 -11.90 -2.61 -8.91
CA LEU A 83 -10.74 -3.37 -8.46
C LEU A 83 -10.08 -2.74 -7.23
N LEU A 84 -10.05 -1.41 -7.15
CA LEU A 84 -9.57 -0.71 -5.95
C LEU A 84 -10.51 -0.92 -4.75
N GLU A 85 -11.81 -1.00 -4.98
CA GLU A 85 -12.78 -1.34 -3.94
C GLU A 85 -12.58 -2.77 -3.41
N LYS A 86 -12.29 -3.74 -4.30
CA LYS A 86 -11.88 -5.10 -3.90
C LYS A 86 -10.60 -5.10 -3.08
N ALA A 87 -9.61 -4.27 -3.43
CA ALA A 87 -8.38 -4.14 -2.67
C ALA A 87 -8.65 -3.73 -1.21
N LEU A 88 -9.65 -2.88 -0.97
CA LEU A 88 -10.01 -2.40 0.36
C LEU A 88 -10.97 -3.32 1.12
N THR A 89 -11.42 -4.40 0.49
CA THR A 89 -12.33 -5.39 1.07
C THR A 89 -11.58 -6.69 1.35
N LEU A 90 -11.05 -6.82 2.56
CA LEU A 90 -10.24 -7.98 2.93
C LEU A 90 -11.11 -9.20 3.27
N PRO A 91 -10.90 -10.35 2.63
CA PRO A 91 -11.51 -11.62 3.02
C PRO A 91 -11.04 -12.06 4.42
N LYS A 92 -11.95 -12.66 5.20
CA LYS A 92 -11.61 -13.19 6.52
C LYS A 92 -10.53 -14.26 6.50
N SER A 93 -10.40 -14.98 5.38
CA SER A 93 -9.37 -16.01 5.18
C SER A 93 -7.93 -15.48 5.24
N LEU A 94 -7.73 -14.17 5.06
CA LEU A 94 -6.40 -13.58 5.19
C LEU A 94 -5.92 -13.43 6.63
N GLY A 95 -6.77 -13.70 7.64
CA GLY A 95 -6.41 -13.65 9.06
C GLY A 95 -5.93 -12.28 9.55
N SER A 96 -6.08 -11.26 8.73
CA SER A 96 -5.54 -9.92 8.96
C SER A 96 -6.54 -8.86 8.57
N GLY A 97 -6.49 -7.72 9.28
CA GLY A 97 -7.24 -6.52 8.97
C GLY A 97 -6.33 -5.36 8.62
N ILE A 98 -6.91 -4.27 8.16
CA ILE A 98 -6.17 -3.02 7.95
C ILE A 98 -6.48 -2.10 9.13
N TRP A 99 -5.50 -1.83 9.95
CA TRP A 99 -5.65 -0.96 11.12
C TRP A 99 -5.08 0.45 10.91
N ASN A 100 -4.25 0.64 9.87
CA ASN A 100 -3.67 1.95 9.56
C ASN A 100 -4.39 2.59 8.35
N ARG A 101 -5.17 3.63 8.60
CA ARG A 101 -5.93 4.36 7.57
C ARG A 101 -5.07 4.90 6.43
N CYS A 102 -3.82 5.20 6.69
CA CYS A 102 -2.95 5.77 5.68
C CYS A 102 -2.56 4.78 4.59
N LYS A 103 -2.62 3.48 4.87
CA LYS A 103 -2.44 2.45 3.84
C LYS A 103 -3.55 2.46 2.77
N TYR A 104 -4.71 3.03 3.08
CA TYR A 104 -5.81 3.18 2.12
C TYR A 104 -5.61 4.37 1.17
N VAL A 105 -4.81 5.34 1.55
CA VAL A 105 -4.71 6.63 0.85
C VAL A 105 -4.36 6.49 -0.63
N PRO A 106 -3.37 5.69 -1.06
CA PRO A 106 -3.10 5.50 -2.49
C PRO A 106 -4.32 5.00 -3.26
N TYR A 107 -5.02 4.03 -2.70
CA TYR A 107 -6.20 3.43 -3.31
C TYR A 107 -7.35 4.43 -3.40
N GLN A 108 -7.65 5.11 -2.30
CA GLN A 108 -8.71 6.12 -2.21
C GLN A 108 -8.45 7.30 -3.15
N PHE A 109 -7.20 7.74 -3.26
CA PHE A 109 -6.84 8.80 -4.22
C PHE A 109 -7.17 8.38 -5.65
N HIS A 110 -6.75 7.18 -6.08
CA HIS A 110 -7.05 6.69 -7.41
C HIS A 110 -8.53 6.37 -7.63
N MET A 111 -9.26 5.98 -6.58
CA MET A 111 -10.73 5.88 -6.64
C MET A 111 -11.37 7.24 -6.91
N ALA A 112 -10.89 8.31 -6.27
CA ALA A 112 -11.38 9.66 -6.52
C ALA A 112 -11.09 10.13 -7.96
N GLU A 113 -9.91 9.85 -8.51
CA GLU A 113 -9.62 10.10 -9.92
C GLU A 113 -10.59 9.36 -10.85
N CYS A 114 -10.89 8.09 -10.54
CA CYS A 114 -11.88 7.32 -11.30
C CYS A 114 -13.27 7.99 -11.25
N LEU A 115 -13.71 8.44 -10.09
CA LEU A 115 -14.98 9.15 -9.91
C LEU A 115 -15.04 10.44 -10.72
N GLU A 116 -13.95 11.23 -10.75
CA GLU A 116 -13.87 12.43 -11.59
C GLU A 116 -14.07 12.11 -13.08
N HIS A 117 -13.36 11.09 -13.58
CA HIS A 117 -13.49 10.67 -14.96
C HIS A 117 -14.87 10.09 -15.31
N MET A 118 -15.57 9.53 -14.32
CA MET A 118 -16.96 9.08 -14.44
C MET A 118 -17.98 10.22 -14.27
N GLY A 119 -17.54 11.47 -14.09
CA GLY A 119 -18.41 12.64 -13.91
C GLY A 119 -18.99 12.82 -12.50
N LYS A 120 -18.58 12.00 -11.52
CA LYS A 120 -19.01 12.03 -10.11
C LYS A 120 -18.12 12.97 -9.28
N LYS A 121 -18.07 14.23 -9.66
CA LYS A 121 -17.11 15.21 -9.10
C LYS A 121 -17.29 15.45 -7.61
N GLU A 122 -18.51 15.48 -7.11
CA GLU A 122 -18.80 15.71 -5.69
C GLU A 122 -18.26 14.59 -4.81
N ASP A 123 -18.46 13.34 -5.25
CA ASP A 123 -17.94 12.15 -4.57
C ASP A 123 -16.40 12.17 -4.56
N ALA A 124 -15.77 12.47 -5.68
CA ALA A 124 -14.32 12.60 -5.80
C ALA A 124 -13.77 13.66 -4.84
N GLN A 125 -14.37 14.85 -4.84
CA GLN A 125 -13.97 15.95 -3.94
C GLN A 125 -14.13 15.58 -2.46
N SER A 126 -15.15 14.80 -2.11
CA SER A 126 -15.34 14.31 -0.74
C SER A 126 -14.16 13.44 -0.30
N ILE A 127 -13.71 12.53 -1.17
CA ILE A 127 -12.54 11.68 -0.89
C ILE A 127 -11.26 12.52 -0.79
N TYR A 128 -11.03 13.47 -1.70
CA TYR A 128 -9.86 14.33 -1.64
C TYR A 128 -9.80 15.15 -0.33
N ARG A 129 -10.94 15.70 0.13
CA ARG A 129 -11.00 16.39 1.42
C ARG A 129 -10.70 15.45 2.58
N MET A 130 -11.28 14.26 2.57
CA MET A 130 -11.04 13.24 3.60
C MET A 130 -9.54 12.88 3.70
N ILE A 131 -8.84 12.70 2.57
CA ILE A 131 -7.40 12.43 2.55
C ILE A 131 -6.61 13.63 3.07
N LEU A 132 -7.02 14.85 2.68
CA LEU A 132 -6.34 16.08 3.05
C LEU A 132 -6.44 16.37 4.56
N ASP A 133 -7.49 15.89 5.21
CA ASP A 133 -7.75 16.06 6.63
C ASP A 133 -7.18 14.93 7.52
N ILE A 134 -6.47 13.97 6.92
CA ILE A 134 -5.79 12.93 7.70
C ILE A 134 -4.64 13.57 8.49
N GLU A 135 -4.74 13.52 9.80
CA GLU A 135 -3.66 13.89 10.70
C GLU A 135 -2.79 12.67 11.03
N VAL A 136 -1.49 12.91 11.11
CA VAL A 136 -0.51 11.85 11.43
C VAL A 136 -0.43 11.70 12.94
N GLU A 137 -0.94 10.59 13.47
CA GLU A 137 -0.73 10.25 14.87
C GLU A 137 0.72 9.80 15.11
N PHE A 138 1.25 10.06 16.31
CA PHE A 138 2.65 9.82 16.68
C PHE A 138 3.13 8.39 16.39
N PHE A 139 2.27 7.39 16.60
CA PHE A 139 2.60 5.97 16.36
C PHE A 139 2.49 5.55 14.88
N SER A 140 1.89 6.35 14.03
CA SER A 140 1.70 6.04 12.61
C SER A 140 2.83 6.54 11.71
N ASN A 141 3.81 7.28 12.25
CA ASN A 141 4.89 7.90 11.48
C ASN A 141 5.76 6.93 10.67
N MET A 142 5.81 5.66 11.08
CA MET A 142 6.67 4.66 10.42
C MET A 142 6.14 4.16 9.06
N HIS A 143 4.86 4.46 8.74
CA HIS A 143 4.20 3.92 7.54
C HIS A 143 3.61 4.99 6.62
N LEU A 144 3.98 6.26 6.80
CA LEU A 144 3.28 7.40 6.19
C LEU A 144 4.10 8.26 5.26
N ARG A 145 5.20 7.75 4.76
CA ARG A 145 6.10 8.54 3.89
C ARG A 145 5.40 9.08 2.65
N GLU A 146 4.42 8.36 2.14
CA GLU A 146 3.67 8.72 0.93
C GLU A 146 2.49 9.66 1.20
N LEU A 147 2.00 9.76 2.44
CA LEU A 147 0.82 10.58 2.76
C LEU A 147 0.95 12.03 2.30
N PRO A 148 2.04 12.77 2.59
CA PRO A 148 2.17 14.14 2.14
C PRO A 148 2.11 14.30 0.62
N TYR A 149 2.60 13.33 -0.12
CA TYR A 149 2.50 13.30 -1.58
C TYR A 149 1.04 13.26 -2.04
N TYR A 150 0.26 12.30 -1.53
CA TYR A 150 -1.16 12.19 -1.88
C TYR A 150 -1.98 13.37 -1.37
N GLN A 151 -1.66 13.92 -0.19
CA GLN A 151 -2.31 15.14 0.31
C GLN A 151 -2.04 16.34 -0.61
N ALA A 152 -0.83 16.48 -1.13
CA ALA A 152 -0.51 17.53 -2.08
C ALA A 152 -1.31 17.37 -3.38
N LEU A 153 -1.38 16.16 -3.93
CA LEU A 153 -2.18 15.88 -5.12
C LEU A 153 -3.68 16.16 -4.88
N CYS A 154 -4.22 15.80 -3.72
CA CYS A 154 -5.60 16.12 -3.35
C CYS A 154 -5.82 17.64 -3.25
N ALA A 155 -4.86 18.38 -2.69
CA ALA A 155 -4.94 19.83 -2.63
C ALA A 155 -4.93 20.46 -4.03
N GLU A 156 -4.13 19.96 -4.95
CA GLU A 156 -4.11 20.38 -6.37
C GLU A 156 -5.46 20.09 -7.05
N ALA A 157 -6.01 18.87 -6.89
CA ALA A 157 -7.30 18.48 -7.44
C ALA A 157 -8.46 19.37 -6.90
N LEU A 158 -8.35 19.87 -5.67
CA LEU A 158 -9.30 20.80 -5.06
C LEU A 158 -9.02 22.27 -5.41
N GLY A 159 -8.01 22.60 -6.23
CA GLY A 159 -7.63 23.97 -6.59
C GLY A 159 -6.87 24.72 -5.49
N LEU A 160 -6.40 24.05 -4.44
CA LEU A 160 -5.69 24.62 -3.28
C LEU A 160 -4.17 24.67 -3.50
N GLN A 161 -3.71 25.32 -4.57
CA GLN A 161 -2.32 25.29 -5.03
C GLN A 161 -1.30 25.68 -3.94
N GLN A 162 -1.58 26.72 -3.18
CA GLN A 162 -0.66 27.16 -2.11
C GLN A 162 -0.54 26.11 -1.01
N LYS A 163 -1.65 25.42 -0.68
CA LYS A 163 -1.64 24.32 0.32
C LYS A 163 -0.82 23.14 -0.21
N ALA A 164 -0.99 22.75 -1.47
CA ALA A 164 -0.21 21.70 -2.10
C ALA A 164 1.29 22.00 -2.05
N TRP A 165 1.69 23.21 -2.45
CA TRP A 165 3.07 23.64 -2.39
C TRP A 165 3.65 23.59 -0.97
N ASN A 166 2.90 24.09 0.03
CA ASN A 166 3.34 24.09 1.43
C ASN A 166 3.55 22.67 1.96
N ILE A 167 2.65 21.73 1.61
CA ILE A 167 2.77 20.31 2.00
C ILE A 167 4.05 19.72 1.41
N MET A 168 4.28 19.88 0.11
CA MET A 168 5.45 19.32 -0.57
C MET A 168 6.76 19.97 -0.09
N ALA A 169 6.77 21.28 0.16
CA ALA A 169 7.95 21.96 0.69
C ALA A 169 8.34 21.44 2.09
N ARG A 170 7.34 21.14 2.93
CA ARG A 170 7.57 20.52 4.24
C ARG A 170 8.07 19.09 4.07
N ALA A 171 7.39 18.26 3.29
CA ALA A 171 7.76 16.88 3.04
C ALA A 171 9.19 16.76 2.49
N LYS A 172 9.57 17.61 1.54
CA LYS A 172 10.93 17.64 0.99
C LYS A 172 11.98 17.90 2.06
N ARG A 173 11.74 18.82 3.01
CA ARG A 173 12.68 19.08 4.12
C ARG A 173 12.80 17.84 5.01
N ASP A 174 11.68 17.23 5.36
CA ASP A 174 11.64 16.06 6.25
C ASP A 174 12.33 14.85 5.58
N TRP A 175 12.10 14.61 4.30
CA TRP A 175 12.76 13.54 3.53
C TRP A 175 14.25 13.80 3.37
N SER A 176 14.68 15.03 3.04
CA SER A 176 16.10 15.36 2.93
C SER A 176 16.83 15.14 4.27
N PHE A 177 16.21 15.55 5.38
CA PHE A 177 16.76 15.30 6.71
C PHE A 177 16.93 13.80 7.00
N ASN A 178 15.97 12.96 6.60
CA ASN A 178 16.04 11.52 6.81
C ASN A 178 17.09 10.84 5.90
N LEU A 179 17.27 11.31 4.67
CA LEU A 179 18.28 10.79 3.74
C LEU A 179 19.72 11.04 4.24
N ASP A 180 19.92 12.17 4.91
CA ASP A 180 21.25 12.54 5.45
C ASP A 180 21.58 11.82 6.77
N ARG A 181 20.62 11.15 7.40
CA ARG A 181 20.83 10.39 8.63
C ARG A 181 21.61 9.11 8.35
N LYS A 182 22.80 9.02 8.94
CA LYS A 182 23.65 7.81 8.90
C LYS A 182 23.22 6.76 9.91
N ASP A 183 22.38 7.12 10.86
CA ASP A 183 21.89 6.26 11.93
C ASP A 183 20.39 6.44 12.07
N ASN A 184 19.65 5.34 12.03
CA ASN A 184 18.20 5.35 12.24
C ASN A 184 17.83 5.53 13.72
N GLY A 185 18.81 5.62 14.62
CA GLY A 185 18.65 5.98 16.03
C GLY A 185 17.71 5.09 16.82
N PHE A 186 17.33 3.93 16.25
CA PHE A 186 16.40 3.02 16.86
C PHE A 186 17.07 1.67 17.13
N PHE A 187 17.06 1.27 18.38
CA PHE A 187 17.54 -0.03 18.81
C PHE A 187 16.35 -0.86 19.33
N SER A 188 16.21 -2.07 18.83
CA SER A 188 15.21 -3.01 19.31
C SER A 188 15.88 -4.31 19.77
N THR A 189 15.49 -4.78 20.94
CA THR A 189 15.93 -6.06 21.51
C THR A 189 15.05 -7.24 21.11
N THR A 190 13.97 -6.99 20.37
CA THR A 190 13.00 -8.04 20.00
C THR A 190 13.13 -8.46 18.54
N PRO A 191 13.00 -9.75 18.22
CA PRO A 191 13.07 -10.24 16.83
C PRO A 191 11.95 -9.71 15.92
N PHE A 192 10.88 -9.15 16.48
CA PHE A 192 9.77 -8.57 15.71
C PHE A 192 10.15 -7.32 14.93
N PHE A 193 11.29 -6.69 15.26
CA PHE A 193 11.74 -5.44 14.66
C PHE A 193 12.93 -5.60 13.72
N ILE A 194 13.10 -6.77 13.12
CA ILE A 194 14.15 -7.04 12.12
C ILE A 194 14.08 -6.07 10.94
N SER A 195 12.89 -5.55 10.62
CA SER A 195 12.68 -4.54 9.59
C SER A 195 13.35 -3.21 9.84
N PHE A 196 13.80 -2.94 11.07
CA PHE A 196 14.54 -1.71 11.40
C PHE A 196 16.00 -1.70 10.91
N ALA A 197 16.50 -2.84 10.45
CA ALA A 197 17.80 -2.92 9.81
C ALA A 197 17.79 -2.42 8.35
N GLN A 198 16.65 -1.94 7.85
CA GLN A 198 16.56 -1.39 6.49
C GLN A 198 17.22 0.00 6.44
N ASP A 199 17.93 0.23 5.35
CA ASP A 199 18.45 1.55 5.02
C ASP A 199 17.32 2.59 5.03
N PRO A 200 17.42 3.65 5.85
CA PRO A 200 16.40 4.69 5.90
C PRO A 200 16.18 5.43 4.58
N ALA A 201 17.07 5.29 3.62
CA ALA A 201 16.90 5.80 2.25
C ALA A 201 15.98 4.91 1.38
N ILE A 202 15.84 3.63 1.75
CA ILE A 202 15.07 2.65 0.97
C ILE A 202 13.70 2.36 1.61
N ALA A 203 13.56 2.63 2.90
CA ALA A 203 12.35 2.32 3.65
C ALA A 203 11.22 3.39 3.46
#